data_ee8a65398d96a29cb3579a2271a0eeda
#
_entry.id   ee8a65398d96a29cb3579a2271a0eeda
#
_cell.length_a   1.000
_cell.length_b   1.000
_cell.length_c   1.000
_cell.angle_alpha   90.00
_cell.angle_beta   90.00
_cell.angle_gamma   90.00
#
_symmetry.space_group_name_H-M   'P 1'
#
loop_
_entity.id
_entity.type
_entity.pdbx_description
1 polymer ?
#
loop_
_entity_poly.entity_id
_entity_poly.type
_entity_poly.pdbx_seq_one_letter_code
_entity_poly.pdbx_strand_id
1 'polypeptide(L)'
;GIGYGGYFLFDKLNVANNEINDLKTQISNSQKSENNANTNENVVENNSNNDSDLKNTDEANEAIKKALKDKNWLKTNVSADEDHTYYFMKLNNKPEYIVRSQVMDSSIAVIVSYKDGKVKASKEHAGVDYCEVTVDSTNNIIKSENMSTGILTYYKISNGEIIELDSYETDENGEYSADQKKYDKYNFEEIKTKLTDSNIDKYVK
;
A
#
# COMPACT_ATOMS: atom_id res chain seq x y z
N GLY A 1 -30.09 -19.28 15.05
CA GLY A 1 -28.95 -18.57 14.57
C GLY A 1 -28.13 -19.38 13.61
N ILE A 2 -28.41 -19.26 12.30
CA ILE A 2 -27.54 -19.78 11.24
C ILE A 2 -27.50 -18.64 10.22
N GLY A 3 -26.34 -18.02 9.98
CA GLY A 3 -26.31 -17.06 8.91
C GLY A 3 -25.10 -16.14 8.70
N TYR A 4 -23.97 -16.28 9.39
CA TYR A 4 -22.81 -15.41 9.16
C TYR A 4 -21.59 -16.09 8.51
N GLY A 5 -21.56 -17.41 8.38
CA GLY A 5 -20.43 -18.14 7.77
C GLY A 5 -20.41 -18.20 6.24
N GLY A 6 -21.55 -17.95 5.58
CA GLY A 6 -21.68 -18.15 4.14
C GLY A 6 -21.12 -16.99 3.30
N TYR A 7 -21.21 -15.76 3.76
CA TYR A 7 -20.75 -14.59 3.02
C TYR A 7 -19.23 -14.47 2.97
N PHE A 8 -18.55 -14.87 4.03
CA PHE A 8 -17.09 -14.81 4.13
C PHE A 8 -16.36 -15.79 3.19
N LEU A 9 -16.99 -16.92 2.90
CA LEU A 9 -16.43 -17.92 1.96
C LEU A 9 -16.62 -17.50 0.49
N PHE A 10 -17.72 -16.83 0.17
CA PHE A 10 -18.00 -16.36 -1.20
C PHE A 10 -17.05 -15.23 -1.63
N ASP A 11 -16.72 -14.29 -0.74
CA ASP A 11 -15.78 -13.21 -1.04
C ASP A 11 -14.35 -13.74 -1.25
N LYS A 12 -13.92 -14.70 -0.43
CA LYS A 12 -12.60 -15.33 -0.61
C LYS A 12 -12.49 -16.13 -1.91
N LEU A 13 -13.57 -16.76 -2.35
CA LEU A 13 -13.59 -17.48 -3.64
C LEU A 13 -13.53 -16.54 -4.83
N ASN A 14 -14.18 -15.39 -4.77
CA ASN A 14 -14.15 -14.38 -5.84
C ASN A 14 -12.78 -13.71 -5.96
N VAL A 15 -12.09 -13.43 -4.84
CA VAL A 15 -10.73 -12.89 -4.85
C VAL A 15 -9.75 -13.90 -5.46
N ALA A 16 -9.82 -15.17 -5.07
CA ALA A 16 -8.97 -16.22 -5.61
C ALA A 16 -9.19 -16.45 -7.13
N ASN A 17 -10.41 -16.37 -7.62
CA ASN A 17 -10.73 -16.50 -9.05
C ASN A 17 -10.20 -15.31 -9.87
N ASN A 18 -10.20 -14.11 -9.32
CA ASN A 18 -9.62 -12.93 -9.99
C ASN A 18 -8.08 -13.02 -10.08
N GLU A 19 -7.40 -13.50 -9.03
CA GLU A 19 -5.96 -13.72 -9.05
C GLU A 19 -5.54 -14.81 -10.06
N ILE A 20 -6.33 -15.89 -10.20
CA ILE A 20 -6.08 -16.95 -11.19
C ILE A 20 -6.24 -16.42 -12.61
N ASN A 21 -7.19 -15.54 -12.87
CA ASN A 21 -7.37 -14.93 -14.18
C ASN A 21 -6.26 -13.94 -14.54
N ASP A 22 -5.77 -13.17 -13.59
CA ASP A 22 -4.62 -12.27 -13.78
C ASP A 22 -3.32 -13.05 -14.05
N LEU A 23 -3.09 -14.14 -13.34
CA LEU A 23 -1.94 -15.04 -13.57
C LEU A 23 -2.02 -15.70 -14.95
N LYS A 24 -3.19 -16.15 -15.39
CA LYS A 24 -3.39 -16.71 -16.75
C LYS A 24 -3.11 -15.68 -17.84
N THR A 25 -3.48 -14.43 -17.62
CA THR A 25 -3.22 -13.33 -18.57
C THR A 25 -1.72 -13.01 -18.64
N GLN A 26 -1.03 -13.02 -17.52
CA GLN A 26 0.43 -12.81 -17.48
C GLN A 26 1.21 -13.95 -18.16
N ILE A 27 0.79 -15.20 -17.96
CA ILE A 27 1.39 -16.39 -18.63
C ILE A 27 1.16 -16.33 -20.14
N SER A 28 -0.02 -15.94 -20.58
CA SER A 28 -0.34 -15.81 -22.02
C SER A 28 0.48 -14.72 -22.71
N ASN A 29 0.78 -13.63 -22.00
CA ASN A 29 1.61 -12.55 -22.52
C ASN A 29 3.10 -12.92 -22.54
N SER A 30 3.57 -13.71 -21.58
CA SER A 30 4.95 -14.21 -21.54
C SER A 30 5.23 -15.22 -22.65
N GLN A 31 4.27 -16.10 -22.95
CA GLN A 31 4.41 -17.09 -24.06
C GLN A 31 4.33 -16.46 -25.46
N LYS A 32 3.73 -15.29 -25.60
CA LYS A 32 3.74 -14.55 -26.87
C LYS A 32 5.08 -13.86 -27.16
N SER A 33 5.91 -13.64 -26.14
CA SER A 33 7.22 -13.01 -26.27
C SER A 33 8.35 -13.99 -26.71
N GLU A 34 8.16 -15.29 -26.56
CA GLU A 34 9.20 -16.29 -26.90
C GLU A 34 9.19 -16.81 -28.34
N ASN A 35 8.17 -16.49 -29.13
CA ASN A 35 8.03 -17.02 -30.50
C ASN A 35 8.46 -16.08 -31.63
N ASN A 36 9.24 -15.00 -31.34
CA ASN A 36 9.75 -14.11 -32.38
C ASN A 36 11.25 -13.80 -32.19
N ALA A 37 12.09 -14.83 -32.19
CA ALA A 37 13.53 -14.69 -32.30
C ALA A 37 14.04 -15.43 -33.51
N ASN A 38 13.91 -14.84 -34.70
CA ASN A 38 14.90 -14.98 -35.80
C ASN A 38 14.52 -14.05 -36.96
N THR A 39 15.16 -12.89 -37.04
CA THR A 39 15.71 -12.31 -38.28
C THR A 39 16.49 -11.03 -37.90
N ASN A 40 17.71 -10.97 -38.39
CA ASN A 40 18.65 -9.85 -38.35
C ASN A 40 18.04 -8.58 -38.96
N GLU A 41 18.22 -7.42 -38.35
CA GLU A 41 18.96 -6.26 -38.89
C GLU A 41 18.59 -4.95 -38.19
N ASN A 42 19.64 -4.18 -37.87
CA ASN A 42 19.68 -2.74 -37.56
C ASN A 42 19.11 -2.24 -36.23
N VAL A 43 20.06 -2.08 -35.32
CA VAL A 43 19.98 -1.24 -34.13
C VAL A 43 19.77 0.20 -34.56
N VAL A 44 18.56 0.73 -34.33
CA VAL A 44 18.30 2.15 -34.11
C VAL A 44 17.83 2.23 -32.66
N GLU A 45 18.68 2.73 -31.77
CA GLU A 45 18.32 3.08 -30.41
C GLU A 45 17.14 4.07 -30.42
N ASN A 46 15.97 3.57 -30.12
CA ASN A 46 14.82 4.43 -29.85
C ASN A 46 14.80 4.78 -28.35
N ASN A 47 15.45 5.89 -28.03
CA ASN A 47 15.47 6.52 -26.70
C ASN A 47 14.13 7.22 -26.34
N SER A 48 12.98 6.78 -26.88
CA SER A 48 11.69 7.46 -26.68
C SER A 48 10.86 6.93 -25.50
N ASN A 49 11.23 5.80 -24.89
CA ASN A 49 10.45 5.26 -23.77
C ASN A 49 10.80 5.91 -22.41
N ASN A 50 12.01 6.44 -22.25
CA ASN A 50 12.42 7.09 -20.99
C ASN A 50 11.74 8.46 -20.76
N ASP A 51 11.36 9.18 -21.80
CA ASP A 51 10.83 10.54 -21.69
C ASP A 51 9.33 10.56 -21.32
N SER A 52 8.57 9.55 -21.75
CA SER A 52 7.16 9.42 -21.38
C SER A 52 6.96 8.94 -19.92
N ASP A 53 7.81 8.04 -19.46
CA ASP A 53 7.76 7.53 -18.08
C ASP A 53 8.21 8.59 -17.07
N LEU A 54 9.22 9.40 -17.41
CA LEU A 54 9.68 10.52 -16.59
C LEU A 54 8.61 11.61 -16.48
N LYS A 55 7.97 12.00 -17.59
CA LYS A 55 6.88 13.00 -17.58
C LYS A 55 5.68 12.52 -16.75
N ASN A 56 5.31 11.24 -16.85
CA ASN A 56 4.22 10.67 -16.09
C ASN A 56 4.55 10.63 -14.59
N THR A 57 5.80 10.41 -14.22
CA THR A 57 6.26 10.41 -12.83
C THR A 57 6.25 11.82 -12.24
N ASP A 58 6.70 12.83 -12.97
CA ASP A 58 6.69 14.23 -12.52
C ASP A 58 5.27 14.76 -12.33
N GLU A 59 4.37 14.49 -13.28
CA GLU A 59 2.95 14.83 -13.16
C GLU A 59 2.31 14.17 -11.94
N ALA A 60 2.59 12.90 -11.71
CA ALA A 60 2.10 12.15 -10.57
C ALA A 60 2.59 12.76 -9.25
N ASN A 61 3.88 13.07 -9.15
CA ASN A 61 4.47 13.67 -7.96
C ASN A 61 3.89 15.06 -7.67
N GLU A 62 3.72 15.92 -8.68
CA GLU A 62 3.12 17.23 -8.50
C GLU A 62 1.64 17.14 -8.07
N ALA A 63 0.87 16.22 -8.63
CA ALA A 63 -0.50 15.98 -8.22
C ALA A 63 -0.58 15.49 -6.77
N ILE A 64 0.30 14.56 -6.38
CA ILE A 64 0.38 14.03 -5.01
C ILE A 64 0.80 15.14 -4.04
N LYS A 65 1.80 15.98 -4.35
CA LYS A 65 2.18 17.14 -3.53
C LYS A 65 0.97 18.04 -3.25
N LYS A 66 0.20 18.37 -4.30
CA LYS A 66 -0.98 19.21 -4.18
C LYS A 66 -2.02 18.59 -3.25
N ALA A 67 -2.30 17.30 -3.40
CA ALA A 67 -3.25 16.58 -2.55
C ALA A 67 -2.78 16.51 -1.08
N LEU A 68 -1.50 16.20 -0.84
CA LEU A 68 -0.95 16.12 0.52
C LEU A 68 -0.86 17.48 1.23
N LYS A 69 -0.81 18.61 0.50
CA LYS A 69 -0.89 19.96 1.05
C LYS A 69 -2.33 20.44 1.29
N ASP A 70 -3.32 19.77 0.70
CA ASP A 70 -4.72 20.12 0.83
C ASP A 70 -5.34 19.45 2.07
N LYS A 71 -5.56 20.25 3.12
CA LYS A 71 -6.18 19.79 4.36
C LYS A 71 -7.57 19.19 4.17
N ASN A 72 -8.35 19.69 3.21
CA ASN A 72 -9.68 19.15 2.93
C ASN A 72 -9.58 17.79 2.26
N TRP A 73 -8.59 17.62 1.36
CA TRP A 73 -8.32 16.33 0.74
C TRP A 73 -7.91 15.28 1.78
N LEU A 74 -7.00 15.64 2.71
CA LEU A 74 -6.57 14.78 3.81
C LEU A 74 -7.73 14.37 4.72
N LYS A 75 -8.58 15.33 5.12
CA LYS A 75 -9.77 15.04 5.94
C LYS A 75 -10.75 14.10 5.24
N THR A 76 -10.91 14.24 3.95
CA THR A 76 -11.85 13.41 3.18
C THR A 76 -11.31 12.00 2.89
N ASN A 77 -10.00 11.87 2.66
CA ASN A 77 -9.41 10.65 2.11
C ASN A 77 -8.53 9.88 3.10
N VAL A 78 -8.05 10.51 4.17
CA VAL A 78 -7.18 9.87 5.15
C VAL A 78 -7.87 9.73 6.50
N SER A 79 -8.29 10.83 7.10
CA SER A 79 -9.04 10.82 8.36
C SER A 79 -9.83 12.11 8.57
N ALA A 80 -11.09 11.96 8.97
CA ALA A 80 -12.04 13.06 9.14
C ALA A 80 -11.85 13.88 10.43
N ASP A 81 -11.06 13.41 11.39
CA ASP A 81 -10.92 14.07 12.69
C ASP A 81 -10.08 15.35 12.62
N GLU A 82 -10.39 16.34 13.48
CA GLU A 82 -9.80 17.67 13.37
C GLU A 82 -8.39 17.80 13.99
N ASP A 83 -8.04 16.95 14.97
CA ASP A 83 -6.80 17.03 15.77
C ASP A 83 -5.70 16.05 15.32
N HIS A 84 -5.73 15.63 14.06
CA HIS A 84 -4.74 14.68 13.56
C HIS A 84 -3.39 15.32 13.25
N THR A 85 -2.32 14.59 13.60
CA THR A 85 -0.99 14.79 13.02
C THR A 85 -0.77 13.75 11.93
N TYR A 86 -0.36 14.22 10.76
CA TYR A 86 -0.08 13.33 9.62
C TYR A 86 1.42 13.11 9.46
N TYR A 87 1.77 11.88 9.13
CA TYR A 87 3.14 11.45 8.79
C TYR A 87 3.10 10.71 7.46
N PHE A 88 4.20 10.67 6.74
CA PHE A 88 4.25 9.96 5.46
C PHE A 88 5.63 9.36 5.17
N MET A 89 5.64 8.39 4.25
CA MET A 89 6.84 7.74 3.74
C MET A 89 6.60 7.35 2.28
N LYS A 90 7.63 7.49 1.44
CA LYS A 90 7.60 7.00 0.06
C LYS A 90 7.74 5.48 0.06
N LEU A 91 6.94 4.82 -0.77
CA LEU A 91 6.99 3.37 -0.99
C LEU A 91 7.75 3.07 -2.27
N ASN A 92 8.81 2.27 -2.19
CA ASN A 92 9.62 1.87 -3.34
C ASN A 92 10.01 3.03 -4.30
N ASN A 93 10.22 2.70 -5.60
CA ASN A 93 10.57 3.67 -6.65
C ASN A 93 9.35 4.21 -7.41
N LYS A 94 8.13 3.96 -6.93
CA LYS A 94 6.89 4.45 -7.55
C LYS A 94 6.41 5.72 -6.87
N PRO A 95 5.59 6.56 -7.52
CA PRO A 95 4.90 7.67 -6.88
C PRO A 95 3.73 7.16 -6.01
N GLU A 96 4.08 6.36 -5.01
CA GLU A 96 3.17 5.82 -3.99
C GLU A 96 3.71 6.16 -2.61
N TYR A 97 2.84 6.60 -1.73
CA TYR A 97 3.18 7.02 -0.37
C TYR A 97 2.22 6.39 0.62
N ILE A 98 2.75 5.90 1.75
CA ILE A 98 1.93 5.60 2.90
C ILE A 98 1.76 6.87 3.73
N VAL A 99 0.53 7.21 4.05
CA VAL A 99 0.19 8.36 4.90
C VAL A 99 -0.48 7.84 6.15
N ARG A 100 0.14 8.11 7.29
CA ARG A 100 -0.35 7.75 8.62
C ARG A 100 -0.93 8.99 9.29
N SER A 101 -2.16 8.87 9.74
CA SER A 101 -2.83 9.82 10.60
C SER A 101 -2.74 9.35 12.04
N GLN A 102 -2.42 10.23 12.97
CA GLN A 102 -2.31 9.94 14.39
C GLN A 102 -3.08 10.95 15.22
N VAL A 103 -3.90 10.43 16.13
CA VAL A 103 -4.56 11.18 17.21
C VAL A 103 -4.35 10.39 18.51
N MET A 104 -3.75 11.01 19.53
CA MET A 104 -3.38 10.31 20.78
C MET A 104 -2.64 8.98 20.47
N ASP A 105 -3.17 7.87 20.99
CA ASP A 105 -2.61 6.51 20.81
C ASP A 105 -3.22 5.75 19.61
N SER A 106 -4.02 6.44 18.77
CA SER A 106 -4.70 5.84 17.62
C SER A 106 -4.00 6.23 16.33
N SER A 107 -3.68 5.25 15.49
CA SER A 107 -3.08 5.45 14.17
C SER A 107 -3.82 4.66 13.11
N ILE A 108 -4.12 5.33 12.01
CA ILE A 108 -4.55 4.70 10.76
C ILE A 108 -3.62 5.09 9.63
N ALA A 109 -3.42 4.21 8.68
CA ALA A 109 -2.61 4.48 7.51
C ALA A 109 -3.34 4.09 6.22
N VAL A 110 -3.19 4.91 5.20
CA VAL A 110 -3.70 4.69 3.84
C VAL A 110 -2.56 4.79 2.84
N ILE A 111 -2.75 4.22 1.65
CA ILE A 111 -1.83 4.39 0.53
C ILE A 111 -2.34 5.51 -0.37
N VAL A 112 -1.48 6.48 -0.65
CA VAL A 112 -1.74 7.57 -1.60
C VAL A 112 -0.98 7.28 -2.87
N SER A 113 -1.69 7.20 -3.99
CA SER A 113 -1.14 6.87 -5.31
C SER A 113 -1.77 7.73 -6.41
N TYR A 114 -1.09 7.81 -7.55
CA TYR A 114 -1.61 8.48 -8.75
C TYR A 114 -2.03 7.44 -9.78
N LYS A 115 -3.32 7.41 -10.11
CA LYS A 115 -3.91 6.45 -11.04
C LYS A 115 -4.98 7.10 -11.90
N ASP A 116 -4.99 6.77 -13.17
CA ASP A 116 -5.98 7.27 -14.13
C ASP A 116 -6.08 8.80 -14.14
N GLY A 117 -4.93 9.50 -14.04
CA GLY A 117 -4.87 10.96 -14.02
C GLY A 117 -5.35 11.60 -12.71
N LYS A 118 -5.47 10.84 -11.61
CA LYS A 118 -5.98 11.34 -10.33
C LYS A 118 -5.22 10.78 -9.14
N VAL A 119 -5.11 11.59 -8.10
CA VAL A 119 -4.63 11.13 -6.79
C VAL A 119 -5.76 10.39 -6.09
N LYS A 120 -5.46 9.20 -5.61
CA LYS A 120 -6.39 8.33 -4.87
C LYS A 120 -5.76 7.90 -3.56
N ALA A 121 -6.58 7.78 -2.51
CA ALA A 121 -6.22 7.01 -1.33
C ALA A 121 -6.77 5.59 -1.46
N SER A 122 -6.11 4.61 -0.80
CA SER A 122 -6.61 3.24 -0.72
C SER A 122 -8.01 3.22 -0.09
N LYS A 123 -8.84 2.27 -0.48
CA LYS A 123 -10.20 2.10 0.07
C LYS A 123 -10.15 1.60 1.51
N GLU A 124 -9.25 0.67 1.75
CA GLU A 124 -9.01 0.12 3.08
C GLU A 124 -7.84 0.86 3.74
N HIS A 125 -7.84 0.86 5.07
CA HIS A 125 -6.78 1.41 5.90
C HIS A 125 -6.17 0.31 6.77
N ALA A 126 -4.90 0.51 7.18
CA ALA A 126 -4.27 -0.29 8.21
C ALA A 126 -4.33 0.46 9.54
N GLY A 127 -4.51 -0.28 10.63
CA GLY A 127 -4.65 0.28 11.98
C GLY A 127 -6.06 0.77 12.29
N VAL A 128 -6.29 0.92 13.58
CA VAL A 128 -7.52 1.43 14.20
C VAL A 128 -7.15 2.10 15.52
N ASP A 129 -8.11 2.32 16.41
CA ASP A 129 -7.87 2.83 17.76
C ASP A 129 -6.82 2.00 18.50
N TYR A 130 -5.93 2.71 19.21
CA TYR A 130 -4.82 2.14 19.99
C TYR A 130 -3.84 1.29 19.16
N CYS A 131 -3.73 1.52 17.85
CA CYS A 131 -2.78 0.82 17.00
C CYS A 131 -1.50 1.64 16.76
N GLU A 132 -0.38 0.92 16.75
CA GLU A 132 0.86 1.35 16.12
C GLU A 132 0.92 0.78 14.70
N VAL A 133 1.27 1.60 13.71
CA VAL A 133 1.40 1.18 12.31
C VAL A 133 2.82 1.40 11.84
N THR A 134 3.45 0.31 11.38
CA THR A 134 4.80 0.30 10.80
C THR A 134 4.80 -0.35 9.42
N VAL A 135 5.82 -0.12 8.62
CA VAL A 135 5.87 -0.60 7.23
C VAL A 135 7.26 -1.09 6.84
N ASP A 136 7.33 -2.20 6.15
CA ASP A 136 8.48 -2.57 5.32
C ASP A 136 8.22 -2.03 3.91
N SER A 137 8.78 -0.86 3.61
CA SER A 137 8.58 -0.16 2.35
C SER A 137 9.19 -0.89 1.15
N THR A 138 10.21 -1.73 1.36
CA THR A 138 10.88 -2.52 0.33
C THR A 138 10.01 -3.69 -0.12
N ASN A 139 9.37 -4.36 0.84
CA ASN A 139 8.56 -5.55 0.59
C ASN A 139 7.06 -5.24 0.48
N ASN A 140 6.65 -3.98 0.68
CA ASN A 140 5.25 -3.54 0.65
C ASN A 140 4.37 -4.28 1.68
N ILE A 141 4.88 -4.46 2.88
CA ILE A 141 4.17 -5.09 3.99
C ILE A 141 3.94 -4.05 5.10
N ILE A 142 2.72 -3.95 5.58
CA ILE A 142 2.36 -3.15 6.75
C ILE A 142 2.12 -4.08 7.93
N LYS A 143 2.55 -3.65 9.10
CA LYS A 143 2.22 -4.25 10.39
C LYS A 143 1.42 -3.23 11.21
N SER A 144 0.27 -3.66 11.73
CA SER A 144 -0.52 -2.93 12.71
C SER A 144 -0.58 -3.74 13.99
N GLU A 145 -0.24 -3.14 15.11
CA GLU A 145 -0.26 -3.75 16.42
C GLU A 145 -1.19 -2.95 17.34
N ASN A 146 -2.27 -3.59 17.81
CA ASN A 146 -3.19 -2.96 18.75
C ASN A 146 -2.65 -3.13 20.17
N MET A 147 -2.19 -2.03 20.76
CA MET A 147 -1.54 -2.01 22.07
C MET A 147 -2.51 -2.34 23.24
N SER A 148 -3.82 -2.23 23.02
CA SER A 148 -4.85 -2.51 24.02
C SER A 148 -5.25 -3.99 24.05
N THR A 149 -5.39 -4.61 22.87
CA THR A 149 -5.88 -5.99 22.74
C THR A 149 -4.79 -7.00 22.43
N GLY A 150 -3.60 -6.55 22.06
CA GLY A 150 -2.50 -7.40 21.57
C GLY A 150 -2.76 -8.00 20.19
N ILE A 151 -3.75 -7.52 19.44
CA ILE A 151 -4.00 -8.00 18.07
C ILE A 151 -2.94 -7.44 17.13
N LEU A 152 -2.32 -8.36 16.39
CA LEU A 152 -1.27 -8.07 15.41
C LEU A 152 -1.76 -8.43 14.02
N THR A 153 -1.87 -7.44 13.14
CA THR A 153 -2.39 -7.63 11.77
C THR A 153 -1.34 -7.23 10.74
N TYR A 154 -1.18 -8.06 9.73
CA TYR A 154 -0.29 -7.82 8.59
C TYR A 154 -1.09 -7.59 7.33
N TYR A 155 -0.63 -6.63 6.52
CA TYR A 155 -1.24 -6.26 5.25
C TYR A 155 -0.20 -6.21 4.16
N LYS A 156 -0.63 -6.47 2.92
CA LYS A 156 0.16 -6.25 1.71
C LYS A 156 -0.31 -4.98 1.01
N ILE A 157 0.65 -4.20 0.52
CA ILE A 157 0.36 -3.10 -0.39
C ILE A 157 0.44 -3.63 -1.82
N SER A 158 -0.64 -3.49 -2.57
CA SER A 158 -0.71 -3.91 -3.96
C SER A 158 -1.55 -2.94 -4.78
N ASN A 159 -0.96 -2.39 -5.84
CA ASN A 159 -1.64 -1.45 -6.73
C ASN A 159 -2.32 -0.27 -6.00
N GLY A 160 -1.65 0.33 -4.99
CA GLY A 160 -2.18 1.43 -4.21
C GLY A 160 -3.35 1.07 -3.28
N GLU A 161 -3.57 -0.21 -3.03
CA GLU A 161 -4.57 -0.73 -2.10
C GLU A 161 -3.91 -1.50 -0.96
N ILE A 162 -4.59 -1.56 0.18
CA ILE A 162 -4.19 -2.32 1.37
C ILE A 162 -5.02 -3.60 1.40
N ILE A 163 -4.37 -4.75 1.50
CA ILE A 163 -4.99 -6.07 1.53
C ILE A 163 -4.53 -6.77 2.80
N GLU A 164 -5.47 -7.14 3.67
CA GLU A 164 -5.16 -7.92 4.87
C GLU A 164 -4.64 -9.31 4.48
N LEU A 165 -3.56 -9.72 5.12
CA LEU A 165 -2.95 -11.04 4.95
C LEU A 165 -3.31 -11.97 6.09
N ASP A 166 -2.94 -11.57 7.30
CA ASP A 166 -3.12 -12.37 8.51
C ASP A 166 -3.37 -11.47 9.72
N SER A 167 -4.12 -12.00 10.68
CA SER A 167 -4.33 -11.39 11.99
C SER A 167 -4.10 -12.42 13.09
N TYR A 168 -3.39 -12.03 14.13
CA TYR A 168 -3.00 -12.88 15.25
C TYR A 168 -3.40 -12.23 16.57
N GLU A 169 -3.97 -13.04 17.44
CA GLU A 169 -4.21 -12.69 18.84
C GLU A 169 -3.19 -13.40 19.72
N THR A 170 -2.83 -12.82 20.85
CA THR A 170 -2.03 -13.49 21.84
C THR A 170 -2.85 -14.55 22.57
N ASP A 171 -2.22 -15.65 22.95
CA ASP A 171 -2.81 -16.67 23.84
C ASP A 171 -2.89 -16.17 25.29
N GLU A 172 -3.32 -17.04 26.20
CA GLU A 172 -3.41 -16.75 27.64
C GLU A 172 -2.05 -16.43 28.30
N ASN A 173 -0.93 -16.77 27.66
CA ASN A 173 0.43 -16.47 28.11
C ASN A 173 0.97 -15.18 27.47
N GLY A 174 0.21 -14.54 26.58
CA GLY A 174 0.64 -13.35 25.84
C GLY A 174 1.53 -13.66 24.63
N GLU A 175 1.54 -14.92 24.15
CA GLU A 175 2.36 -15.33 23.00
C GLU A 175 1.51 -15.46 21.73
N TYR A 176 2.09 -15.05 20.58
CA TYR A 176 1.49 -15.25 19.26
C TYR A 176 1.73 -16.68 18.78
N SER A 177 0.87 -17.15 17.88
CA SER A 177 1.06 -18.46 17.24
C SER A 177 2.37 -18.52 16.45
N ALA A 178 2.94 -19.73 16.29
CA ALA A 178 4.20 -19.94 15.60
C ALA A 178 4.20 -19.44 14.14
N ASP A 179 3.04 -19.40 13.49
CA ASP A 179 2.88 -18.92 12.11
C ASP A 179 3.18 -17.43 11.95
N GLN A 180 3.07 -16.64 13.02
CA GLN A 180 3.43 -15.23 13.02
C GLN A 180 4.90 -15.03 12.65
N LYS A 181 5.80 -15.96 12.99
CA LYS A 181 7.25 -15.91 12.72
C LYS A 181 7.60 -15.80 11.23
N LYS A 182 6.68 -16.14 10.32
CA LYS A 182 6.91 -15.93 8.86
C LYS A 182 7.11 -14.45 8.50
N TYR A 183 6.70 -13.53 9.39
CA TYR A 183 6.87 -12.08 9.22
C TYR A 183 8.14 -11.51 9.83
N ASP A 184 8.92 -12.29 10.60
CA ASP A 184 10.18 -11.85 11.23
C ASP A 184 11.27 -11.47 10.21
N LYS A 185 11.12 -11.92 8.97
CA LYS A 185 12.03 -11.57 7.85
C LYS A 185 11.88 -10.15 7.33
N TYR A 186 10.80 -9.44 7.69
CA TYR A 186 10.52 -8.09 7.21
C TYR A 186 11.13 -7.04 8.14
N ASN A 187 11.62 -5.95 7.56
CA ASN A 187 12.21 -4.85 8.29
C ASN A 187 11.20 -3.71 8.45
N PHE A 188 10.42 -3.74 9.53
CA PHE A 188 9.39 -2.75 9.79
C PHE A 188 9.99 -1.46 10.34
N GLU A 189 9.66 -0.34 9.70
CA GLU A 189 10.08 1.01 10.06
C GLU A 189 8.89 1.87 10.44
N GLU A 190 9.11 2.83 11.35
CA GLU A 190 8.10 3.82 11.72
C GLU A 190 7.88 4.83 10.59
N ILE A 191 6.62 5.19 10.34
CA ILE A 191 6.25 6.25 9.41
C ILE A 191 6.33 7.59 10.18
N LYS A 192 7.52 8.20 10.23
CA LYS A 192 7.86 9.31 11.13
C LYS A 192 8.07 10.67 10.50
N THR A 193 8.14 10.76 9.16
CA THR A 193 8.30 12.04 8.49
C THR A 193 7.01 12.84 8.59
N LYS A 194 7.02 13.92 9.38
CA LYS A 194 5.82 14.76 9.56
C LYS A 194 5.40 15.39 8.24
N LEU A 195 4.09 15.37 7.96
CA LEU A 195 3.51 15.93 6.76
C LEU A 195 3.41 17.47 6.92
N THR A 196 4.43 18.15 6.43
CA THR A 196 4.52 19.62 6.34
C THR A 196 4.82 20.01 4.91
N ASP A 197 4.50 21.21 4.48
CA ASP A 197 4.78 21.69 3.13
C ASP A 197 6.24 21.53 2.76
N SER A 198 7.16 21.86 3.67
CA SER A 198 8.61 21.72 3.48
C SER A 198 9.03 20.25 3.28
N ASN A 199 8.49 19.32 4.07
CA ASN A 199 8.80 17.90 3.92
C ASN A 199 8.16 17.30 2.67
N ILE A 200 6.95 17.73 2.31
CA ILE A 200 6.29 17.32 1.07
C ILE A 200 7.15 17.75 -0.13
N ASP A 201 7.60 19.01 -0.20
CA ASP A 201 8.45 19.52 -1.29
C ASP A 201 9.80 18.80 -1.36
N LYS A 202 10.35 18.39 -0.23
CA LYS A 202 11.63 17.70 -0.14
C LYS A 202 11.55 16.22 -0.56
N TYR A 203 10.52 15.51 -0.16
CA TYR A 203 10.47 14.04 -0.22
C TYR A 203 9.52 13.48 -1.28
N VAL A 204 8.55 14.27 -1.78
CA VAL A 204 7.70 13.85 -2.90
C VAL A 204 8.40 14.20 -4.22
N LYS A 205 9.13 13.22 -4.73
CA LYS A 205 9.95 13.32 -5.95
C LYS A 205 9.85 12.04 -6.76
#